data_745e1142d92bc641594ec2b7d8486581
#
_entry.id   745e1142d92bc641594ec2b7d8486581
#
_cell.length_a   1.000
_cell.length_b   1.000
_cell.length_c   1.000
_cell.angle_alpha   90.00
_cell.angle_beta   90.00
_cell.angle_gamma   90.00
#
_symmetry.space_group_name_H-M   'P 1'
#
loop_
_entity.id
_entity.type
_entity.pdbx_description
1 polymer ?
#
loop_
_entity_poly.entity_id
_entity_poly.type
_entity_poly.pdbx_seq_one_letter_code
_entity_poly.pdbx_strand_id
1 'polypeptide(L)'
;MRFALLAVSLLAWSASADAAVLDRVRDTGELRLGFRADAQPFSLKKADGEAGGYSVDLCRAVAREAAAELGGKELKIVEVEVSGTDRFAAVEDGRIDLLCEATTVTLARRAELDFTLPTFATGATLLYPVDGPTKFDQLAGKKVGVLAGSTTEPALREALERAGIAAEVVSVPDHTDGIQRLAAGDFAAYFGDAAILLYQLLKSPFQDRLRVSDKILSFEPYALALPKGDDAFRLVADRALARLSRTGQIMEVFESNFGSGAKPSDLIKAMWLLNSIPE
;
A
#
# COMPACT_ATOMS: atom_id res chain seq x y z
N MET A 1 29.05 -21.56 62.47
CA MET A 1 27.93 -21.06 61.68
C MET A 1 28.54 -20.33 60.48
N ARG A 2 28.41 -20.94 59.31
CA ARG A 2 28.91 -20.34 58.04
C ARG A 2 27.69 -19.84 57.27
N PHE A 3 27.59 -18.51 57.10
CA PHE A 3 26.55 -17.89 56.27
C PHE A 3 27.02 -17.91 54.80
N ALA A 4 26.31 -18.63 53.93
CA ALA A 4 26.48 -18.58 52.51
C ALA A 4 25.63 -17.41 51.94
N LEU A 5 26.29 -16.41 51.39
CA LEU A 5 25.65 -15.35 50.62
C LEU A 5 25.34 -15.89 49.21
N LEU A 6 24.06 -16.07 48.91
CA LEU A 6 23.57 -16.30 47.54
C LEU A 6 23.56 -14.94 46.81
N ALA A 7 24.44 -14.78 45.84
CA ALA A 7 24.40 -13.69 44.88
C ALA A 7 23.34 -14.03 43.81
N VAL A 8 22.22 -13.33 43.83
CA VAL A 8 21.21 -13.38 42.75
C VAL A 8 21.68 -12.47 41.62
N SER A 9 22.20 -13.04 40.57
CA SER A 9 22.51 -12.32 39.32
C SER A 9 21.23 -12.03 38.57
N LEU A 10 20.74 -10.78 38.63
CA LEU A 10 19.71 -10.26 37.74
C LEU A 10 20.33 -10.13 36.34
N LEU A 11 20.03 -11.09 35.48
CA LEU A 11 20.21 -10.92 34.04
C LEU A 11 19.18 -9.87 33.57
N ALA A 12 19.65 -8.65 33.37
CA ALA A 12 18.93 -7.62 32.67
C ALA A 12 18.78 -8.10 31.19
N TRP A 13 17.61 -8.55 30.83
CA TRP A 13 17.23 -8.78 29.44
C TRP A 13 17.12 -7.40 28.81
N SER A 14 18.18 -6.96 28.16
CA SER A 14 18.12 -5.80 27.28
C SER A 14 17.27 -6.19 26.09
N ALA A 15 15.97 -5.94 26.15
CA ALA A 15 15.18 -5.82 24.95
C ALA A 15 15.85 -4.68 24.16
N SER A 16 16.47 -5.00 23.03
CA SER A 16 16.84 -4.00 22.03
C SER A 16 15.51 -3.38 21.60
N ALA A 17 15.14 -2.24 22.19
CA ALA A 17 14.16 -1.37 21.58
C ALA A 17 14.81 -0.95 20.26
N ASP A 18 14.26 -1.40 19.14
CA ASP A 18 14.62 -0.84 17.84
C ASP A 18 14.49 0.67 17.98
N ALA A 19 15.58 1.39 17.65
CA ALA A 19 15.60 2.84 17.79
C ALA A 19 14.44 3.40 16.98
N ALA A 20 13.56 4.19 17.62
CA ALA A 20 12.44 4.84 16.97
C ALA A 20 12.91 5.51 15.66
N VAL A 21 12.10 5.45 14.62
CA VAL A 21 12.47 5.96 13.28
C VAL A 21 13.06 7.37 13.36
N LEU A 22 12.44 8.28 14.15
CA LEU A 22 12.91 9.66 14.25
C LEU A 22 14.29 9.77 14.90
N ASP A 23 14.66 8.93 15.88
CA ASP A 23 15.99 8.94 16.50
C ASP A 23 17.04 8.46 15.51
N ARG A 24 16.76 7.39 14.79
CA ARG A 24 17.67 6.91 13.74
C ARG A 24 17.83 7.95 12.62
N VAL A 25 16.73 8.57 12.18
CA VAL A 25 16.75 9.63 11.15
C VAL A 25 17.54 10.85 11.62
N ARG A 26 17.42 11.23 12.90
CA ARG A 26 18.22 12.31 13.49
C ARG A 26 19.73 12.04 13.42
N ASP A 27 20.12 10.80 13.71
CA ASP A 27 21.53 10.40 13.75
C ASP A 27 22.11 10.22 12.35
N THR A 28 21.35 9.67 11.41
CA THR A 28 21.84 9.32 10.07
C THR A 28 21.56 10.40 9.01
N GLY A 29 20.54 11.22 9.19
CA GLY A 29 20.03 12.14 8.17
C GLY A 29 19.28 11.43 7.03
N GLU A 30 18.96 10.14 7.16
CA GLU A 30 18.34 9.33 6.10
C GLU A 30 16.96 8.83 6.50
N LEU A 31 15.97 8.97 5.59
CA LEU A 31 14.65 8.34 5.69
C LEU A 31 14.47 7.34 4.55
N ARG A 32 14.15 6.08 4.88
CA ARG A 32 14.03 4.98 3.93
C ARG A 32 12.56 4.78 3.54
N LEU A 33 12.24 5.02 2.28
CA LEU A 33 10.90 4.87 1.71
C LEU A 33 10.83 3.60 0.87
N GLY A 34 9.97 2.67 1.28
CA GLY A 34 9.70 1.46 0.51
C GLY A 34 8.67 1.72 -0.58
N PHE A 35 8.94 1.31 -1.81
CA PHE A 35 8.01 1.48 -2.93
C PHE A 35 7.91 0.21 -3.77
N ARG A 36 6.78 0.05 -4.47
CA ARG A 36 6.57 -1.01 -5.46
C ARG A 36 6.65 -0.46 -6.88
N ALA A 37 7.27 -1.24 -7.77
CA ALA A 37 7.40 -0.84 -9.17
C ALA A 37 6.11 -1.00 -9.99
N ASP A 38 5.15 -1.83 -9.52
CA ASP A 38 4.01 -2.34 -10.28
C ASP A 38 2.61 -1.90 -9.77
N ALA A 39 2.53 -1.03 -8.76
CA ALA A 39 1.26 -0.62 -8.14
C ALA A 39 0.77 0.78 -8.58
N GLN A 40 0.88 1.07 -9.88
CA GLN A 40 0.43 2.35 -10.47
C GLN A 40 -1.08 2.55 -10.27
N PRO A 41 -1.56 3.76 -9.98
CA PRO A 41 -0.86 5.06 -9.90
C PRO A 41 -0.29 5.39 -8.50
N PHE A 42 -0.35 4.47 -7.54
CA PHE A 42 0.06 4.70 -6.14
C PHE A 42 1.57 4.62 -5.94
N SER A 43 2.20 3.62 -6.58
CA SER A 43 3.62 3.35 -6.47
C SER A 43 4.14 2.75 -7.78
N LEU A 44 5.21 3.31 -8.30
CA LEU A 44 5.81 2.88 -9.57
C LEU A 44 7.30 3.19 -9.60
N LYS A 45 8.02 2.50 -10.48
CA LYS A 45 9.39 2.86 -10.87
C LYS A 45 9.35 3.64 -12.17
N LYS A 46 9.85 4.86 -12.15
CA LYS A 46 9.93 5.72 -13.33
C LYS A 46 11.04 5.26 -14.28
N ALA A 47 11.09 5.83 -15.48
CA ALA A 47 12.10 5.52 -16.48
C ALA A 47 13.53 5.90 -16.06
N ASP A 48 13.69 6.90 -15.20
CA ASP A 48 14.96 7.30 -14.58
C ASP A 48 15.39 6.42 -13.42
N GLY A 49 14.55 5.45 -13.03
CA GLY A 49 14.78 4.53 -11.93
C GLY A 49 14.24 5.00 -10.58
N GLU A 50 13.80 6.26 -10.46
CA GLU A 50 13.23 6.79 -9.21
C GLU A 50 11.84 6.25 -8.93
N ALA A 51 11.47 6.22 -7.64
CA ALA A 51 10.10 5.95 -7.23
C ALA A 51 9.15 7.08 -7.66
N GLY A 52 7.89 6.76 -7.89
CA GLY A 52 6.84 7.71 -8.18
C GLY A 52 5.46 7.18 -7.79
N GLY A 53 4.46 8.03 -7.90
CA GLY A 53 3.08 7.68 -7.61
C GLY A 53 2.50 8.39 -6.40
N TYR A 54 1.19 8.33 -6.27
CA TYR A 54 0.40 9.04 -5.26
C TYR A 54 0.90 8.79 -3.83
N SER A 55 1.09 7.52 -3.43
CA SER A 55 1.57 7.17 -2.10
C SER A 55 3.02 7.59 -1.87
N VAL A 56 3.86 7.55 -2.91
CA VAL A 56 5.26 8.02 -2.85
C VAL A 56 5.31 9.53 -2.62
N ASP A 57 4.46 10.31 -3.30
CA ASP A 57 4.40 11.75 -3.11
C ASP A 57 3.87 12.14 -1.72
N LEU A 58 2.93 11.36 -1.16
CA LEU A 58 2.53 11.50 0.24
C LEU A 58 3.68 11.20 1.20
N CYS A 59 4.46 10.14 0.96
CA CYS A 59 5.65 9.82 1.76
C CYS A 59 6.71 10.92 1.70
N ARG A 60 6.88 11.57 0.55
CA ARG A 60 7.76 12.74 0.43
C ARG A 60 7.26 13.93 1.24
N ALA A 61 5.94 14.09 1.39
CA ALA A 61 5.38 15.09 2.31
C ALA A 61 5.67 14.73 3.77
N VAL A 62 5.58 13.44 4.14
CA VAL A 62 6.00 12.94 5.48
C VAL A 62 7.48 13.21 5.71
N ALA A 63 8.35 13.01 4.71
CA ALA A 63 9.78 13.30 4.84
C ALA A 63 10.05 14.78 5.12
N ARG A 64 9.33 15.70 4.47
CA ARG A 64 9.42 17.15 4.76
C ARG A 64 8.96 17.49 6.17
N GLU A 65 7.91 16.86 6.65
CA GLU A 65 7.41 17.04 8.02
C GLU A 65 8.41 16.52 9.05
N ALA A 66 8.98 15.32 8.80
CA ALA A 66 10.03 14.76 9.65
C ALA A 66 11.29 15.65 9.70
N ALA A 67 11.69 16.22 8.56
CA ALA A 67 12.77 17.19 8.51
C ALA A 67 12.48 18.42 9.38
N ALA A 68 11.25 18.96 9.32
CA ALA A 68 10.83 20.10 10.14
C ALA A 68 10.85 19.75 11.63
N GLU A 69 10.34 18.59 12.04
CA GLU A 69 10.34 18.09 13.41
C GLU A 69 11.79 17.93 13.96
N LEU A 70 12.75 17.56 13.09
CA LEU A 70 14.16 17.36 13.44
C LEU A 70 15.02 18.62 13.29
N GLY A 71 14.43 19.82 13.26
CA GLY A 71 15.14 21.10 13.23
C GLY A 71 15.35 21.70 11.84
N GLY A 72 14.63 21.22 10.82
CA GLY A 72 14.57 21.81 9.48
C GLY A 72 15.72 21.44 8.55
N LYS A 73 16.58 20.49 8.92
CA LYS A 73 17.63 19.97 8.04
C LYS A 73 17.01 19.01 7.02
N GLU A 74 17.29 19.23 5.74
CA GLU A 74 16.85 18.34 4.67
C GLU A 74 17.33 16.90 4.90
N LEU A 75 16.41 15.94 4.75
CA LEU A 75 16.70 14.51 4.88
C LEU A 75 17.04 13.93 3.51
N LYS A 76 18.01 13.06 3.48
CA LYS A 76 18.28 12.19 2.34
C LYS A 76 17.19 11.10 2.27
N ILE A 77 16.41 11.10 1.20
CA ILE A 77 15.46 10.02 0.94
C ILE A 77 16.22 8.84 0.32
N VAL A 78 16.09 7.66 0.92
CA VAL A 78 16.60 6.40 0.38
C VAL A 78 15.41 5.59 -0.11
N GLU A 79 15.24 5.49 -1.43
CA GLU A 79 14.17 4.73 -2.05
C GLU A 79 14.56 3.24 -2.12
N VAL A 80 13.73 2.38 -1.56
CA VAL A 80 13.95 0.92 -1.48
C VAL A 80 12.82 0.21 -2.20
N GLU A 81 13.13 -0.47 -3.29
CA GLU A 81 12.16 -1.26 -4.02
C GLU A 81 11.80 -2.52 -3.22
N VAL A 82 10.51 -2.76 -3.04
CA VAL A 82 9.95 -3.94 -2.36
C VAL A 82 8.93 -4.65 -3.25
N SER A 83 8.79 -5.97 -3.06
CA SER A 83 7.79 -6.77 -3.76
C SER A 83 6.44 -6.82 -3.02
N GLY A 84 5.40 -7.33 -3.69
CA GLY A 84 4.11 -7.60 -3.06
C GLY A 84 4.17 -8.57 -1.87
N THR A 85 5.17 -9.44 -1.80
CA THR A 85 5.28 -10.48 -0.78
C THR A 85 6.24 -10.15 0.36
N ASP A 86 7.26 -9.26 0.15
CA ASP A 86 8.25 -8.95 1.18
C ASP A 86 8.08 -7.57 1.83
N ARG A 87 7.17 -6.73 1.32
CA ARG A 87 7.00 -5.33 1.75
C ARG A 87 6.73 -5.14 3.24
N PHE A 88 5.99 -6.06 3.87
CA PHE A 88 5.68 -5.96 5.30
C PHE A 88 6.89 -6.36 6.14
N ALA A 89 7.55 -7.47 5.80
CA ALA A 89 8.82 -7.85 6.42
C ALA A 89 9.88 -6.74 6.28
N ALA A 90 9.86 -5.97 5.17
CA ALA A 90 10.77 -4.85 5.00
C ALA A 90 10.54 -3.73 6.04
N VAL A 91 9.29 -3.50 6.48
CA VAL A 91 8.97 -2.58 7.58
C VAL A 91 9.39 -3.18 8.92
N GLU A 92 8.99 -4.43 9.19
CA GLU A 92 9.25 -5.14 10.46
C GLU A 92 10.76 -5.29 10.73
N ASP A 93 11.54 -5.64 9.69
CA ASP A 93 13.00 -5.77 9.77
C ASP A 93 13.75 -4.43 9.77
N GLY A 94 13.03 -3.29 9.71
CA GLY A 94 13.63 -1.97 9.62
C GLY A 94 14.45 -1.71 8.36
N ARG A 95 14.22 -2.42 7.25
CA ARG A 95 14.82 -2.12 5.94
C ARG A 95 14.23 -0.85 5.32
N ILE A 96 12.99 -0.54 5.65
CA ILE A 96 12.28 0.69 5.30
C ILE A 96 11.60 1.27 6.54
N ASP A 97 11.39 2.57 6.54
CA ASP A 97 10.75 3.30 7.63
C ASP A 97 9.27 3.57 7.35
N LEU A 98 8.93 3.70 6.08
CA LEU A 98 7.57 4.00 5.62
C LEU A 98 7.31 3.25 4.32
N LEU A 99 6.20 2.52 4.24
CA LEU A 99 5.78 1.81 3.04
C LEU A 99 4.85 2.69 2.21
N CYS A 100 5.29 3.07 1.01
CA CYS A 100 4.73 4.09 0.14
C CYS A 100 4.05 3.47 -1.08
N GLU A 101 2.96 2.73 -0.85
CA GLU A 101 2.25 2.01 -1.92
C GLU A 101 0.74 1.92 -1.62
N ALA A 102 0.01 1.11 -2.38
CA ALA A 102 -1.42 0.81 -2.18
C ALA A 102 -1.59 -0.26 -1.09
N THR A 103 -1.50 0.12 0.17
CA THR A 103 -1.60 -0.82 1.29
C THR A 103 -2.95 -0.77 1.97
N THR A 104 -3.75 -1.81 1.80
CA THR A 104 -5.02 -1.96 2.51
C THR A 104 -4.80 -2.17 4.01
N VAL A 105 -5.45 -1.35 4.81
CA VAL A 105 -5.51 -1.51 6.27
C VAL A 105 -6.44 -2.68 6.61
N THR A 106 -5.93 -3.66 7.34
CA THR A 106 -6.73 -4.74 7.93
C THR A 106 -6.43 -4.89 9.41
N LEU A 107 -7.34 -5.48 10.18
CA LEU A 107 -7.09 -5.75 11.60
C LEU A 107 -5.90 -6.70 11.80
N ALA A 108 -5.75 -7.70 10.91
CA ALA A 108 -4.61 -8.61 10.95
C ALA A 108 -3.28 -7.88 10.73
N ARG A 109 -3.19 -7.00 9.71
CA ARG A 109 -1.99 -6.19 9.47
C ARG A 109 -1.71 -5.21 10.60
N ARG A 110 -2.75 -4.68 11.25
CA ARG A 110 -2.59 -3.80 12.44
C ARG A 110 -2.08 -4.54 13.68
N ALA A 111 -2.08 -5.85 13.71
CA ALA A 111 -1.42 -6.60 14.77
C ALA A 111 0.12 -6.48 14.70
N GLU A 112 0.67 -6.40 13.47
CA GLU A 112 2.11 -6.43 13.20
C GLU A 112 2.68 -5.05 12.84
N LEU A 113 1.87 -4.16 12.27
CA LEU A 113 2.27 -2.85 11.76
C LEU A 113 1.37 -1.74 12.30
N ASP A 114 1.85 -0.50 12.28
CA ASP A 114 1.01 0.68 12.41
C ASP A 114 0.71 1.31 11.03
N PHE A 115 -0.30 2.16 11.00
CA PHE A 115 -0.78 2.82 9.81
C PHE A 115 -1.09 4.29 10.10
N THR A 116 -0.85 5.13 9.10
CA THR A 116 -1.22 6.55 9.14
C THR A 116 -2.73 6.75 9.03
N LEU A 117 -3.15 8.01 9.04
CA LEU A 117 -4.47 8.41 8.53
C LEU A 117 -4.70 7.79 7.15
N PRO A 118 -5.96 7.44 6.79
CA PRO A 118 -6.28 6.89 5.48
C PRO A 118 -5.85 7.81 4.33
N THR A 119 -5.25 7.25 3.30
CA THR A 119 -4.76 8.00 2.14
C THR A 119 -5.65 7.85 0.93
N PHE A 120 -6.35 6.73 0.80
CA PHE A 120 -7.23 6.41 -0.32
C PHE A 120 -8.28 5.38 0.08
N ALA A 121 -9.32 5.23 -0.73
CA ALA A 121 -10.31 4.18 -0.59
C ALA A 121 -10.73 3.67 -1.97
N THR A 122 -10.71 2.36 -2.14
CA THR A 122 -11.11 1.66 -3.36
C THR A 122 -11.82 0.35 -2.99
N GLY A 123 -11.99 -0.53 -3.94
CA GLY A 123 -12.44 -1.90 -3.74
C GLY A 123 -11.90 -2.80 -4.83
N ALA A 124 -11.91 -4.10 -4.58
CA ALA A 124 -11.48 -5.08 -5.56
C ALA A 124 -12.56 -5.37 -6.60
N THR A 125 -12.12 -5.62 -7.82
CA THR A 125 -12.98 -5.93 -8.97
C THR A 125 -12.29 -6.89 -9.94
N LEU A 126 -12.97 -7.22 -11.03
CA LEU A 126 -12.45 -8.07 -12.10
C LEU A 126 -12.02 -7.23 -13.31
N LEU A 127 -10.88 -7.58 -13.86
CA LEU A 127 -10.47 -7.26 -15.24
C LEU A 127 -10.68 -8.52 -16.08
N TYR A 128 -11.32 -8.39 -17.23
CA TYR A 128 -11.65 -9.51 -18.10
C TYR A 128 -11.59 -9.15 -19.59
N PRO A 129 -11.43 -10.13 -20.51
CA PRO A 129 -11.48 -9.87 -21.94
C PRO A 129 -12.85 -9.35 -22.39
N VAL A 130 -12.89 -8.48 -23.42
CA VAL A 130 -14.12 -7.91 -23.95
C VAL A 130 -15.13 -8.99 -24.33
N ASP A 131 -14.65 -10.13 -24.87
CA ASP A 131 -15.45 -11.30 -25.26
C ASP A 131 -15.46 -12.37 -24.15
N GLY A 132 -14.97 -12.05 -22.96
CA GLY A 132 -14.85 -12.97 -21.83
C GLY A 132 -16.10 -13.04 -20.96
N PRO A 133 -15.97 -13.66 -19.75
CA PRO A 133 -17.08 -13.77 -18.83
C PRO A 133 -17.52 -12.38 -18.35
N THR A 134 -18.81 -12.11 -18.43
CA THR A 134 -19.44 -10.85 -17.97
C THR A 134 -20.10 -11.00 -16.61
N LYS A 135 -20.21 -12.23 -16.10
CA LYS A 135 -20.80 -12.56 -14.80
C LYS A 135 -19.88 -13.44 -14.00
N PHE A 136 -19.96 -13.33 -12.69
CA PHE A 136 -19.11 -14.07 -11.77
C PHE A 136 -19.31 -15.60 -11.86
N ASP A 137 -20.53 -16.05 -12.08
CA ASP A 137 -20.88 -17.48 -12.28
C ASP A 137 -20.23 -18.12 -13.51
N GLN A 138 -19.90 -17.33 -14.52
CA GLN A 138 -19.20 -17.80 -15.73
C GLN A 138 -17.72 -18.12 -15.50
N LEU A 139 -17.19 -17.89 -14.28
CA LEU A 139 -15.84 -18.27 -13.89
C LEU A 139 -15.72 -19.76 -13.53
N ALA A 140 -16.82 -20.50 -13.41
CA ALA A 140 -16.82 -21.92 -13.09
C ALA A 140 -15.92 -22.71 -14.07
N GLY A 141 -14.98 -23.52 -13.52
CA GLY A 141 -14.01 -24.30 -14.27
C GLY A 141 -12.91 -23.50 -14.97
N LYS A 142 -12.80 -22.20 -14.71
CA LYS A 142 -11.81 -21.31 -15.34
C LYS A 142 -10.70 -20.91 -14.37
N LYS A 143 -9.60 -20.42 -14.93
CA LYS A 143 -8.48 -19.80 -14.16
C LYS A 143 -8.76 -18.32 -13.96
N VAL A 144 -8.56 -17.86 -12.71
CA VAL A 144 -8.66 -16.45 -12.34
C VAL A 144 -7.34 -16.06 -11.69
N GLY A 145 -6.65 -15.07 -12.27
CA GLY A 145 -5.40 -14.54 -11.74
C GLY A 145 -5.65 -13.58 -10.59
N VAL A 146 -4.74 -13.50 -9.62
CA VAL A 146 -4.76 -12.56 -8.50
C VAL A 146 -3.33 -12.28 -8.01
N LEU A 147 -3.07 -11.09 -7.46
CA LEU A 147 -1.76 -10.76 -6.91
C LEU A 147 -1.49 -11.54 -5.62
N ALA A 148 -0.34 -12.22 -5.54
CA ALA A 148 0.12 -12.94 -4.36
C ALA A 148 0.32 -11.99 -3.17
N GLY A 149 -0.07 -12.41 -1.94
CA GLY A 149 0.11 -11.64 -0.71
C GLY A 149 -0.76 -10.37 -0.61
N SER A 150 -1.76 -10.22 -1.50
CA SER A 150 -2.76 -9.14 -1.45
C SER A 150 -3.96 -9.53 -0.58
N THR A 151 -4.76 -8.53 -0.19
CA THR A 151 -6.08 -8.74 0.44
C THR A 151 -7.10 -9.27 -0.56
N THR A 152 -6.88 -9.01 -1.84
CA THR A 152 -7.78 -9.46 -2.91
C THR A 152 -7.73 -10.97 -3.14
N GLU A 153 -6.61 -11.64 -2.83
CA GLU A 153 -6.52 -13.10 -2.97
C GLU A 153 -7.49 -13.85 -2.03
N PRO A 154 -7.47 -13.68 -0.71
CA PRO A 154 -8.46 -14.31 0.16
C PRO A 154 -9.89 -13.83 -0.12
N ALA A 155 -10.09 -12.56 -0.48
CA ALA A 155 -11.41 -12.04 -0.83
C ALA A 155 -12.00 -12.74 -2.09
N LEU A 156 -11.17 -13.00 -3.11
CA LEU A 156 -11.59 -13.76 -4.29
C LEU A 156 -12.00 -15.20 -3.92
N ARG A 157 -11.17 -15.91 -3.14
CA ARG A 157 -11.45 -17.28 -2.72
C ARG A 157 -12.75 -17.37 -1.94
N GLU A 158 -12.96 -16.48 -0.98
CA GLU A 158 -14.19 -16.40 -0.19
C GLU A 158 -15.43 -16.06 -1.07
N ALA A 159 -15.29 -15.14 -2.03
CA ALA A 159 -16.37 -14.79 -2.93
C ALA A 159 -16.77 -15.97 -3.85
N LEU A 160 -15.80 -16.72 -4.35
CA LEU A 160 -16.05 -17.94 -5.15
C LEU A 160 -16.72 -19.04 -4.30
N GLU A 161 -16.25 -19.27 -3.08
CA GLU A 161 -16.82 -20.24 -2.15
C GLU A 161 -18.27 -19.90 -1.80
N ARG A 162 -18.53 -18.64 -1.40
CA ARG A 162 -19.91 -18.18 -1.08
C ARG A 162 -20.87 -18.31 -2.27
N ALA A 163 -20.35 -18.14 -3.48
CA ALA A 163 -21.15 -18.28 -4.68
C ALA A 163 -21.28 -19.74 -5.17
N GLY A 164 -20.60 -20.70 -4.56
CA GLY A 164 -20.55 -22.09 -5.00
C GLY A 164 -19.86 -22.28 -6.35
N ILE A 165 -18.90 -21.41 -6.71
CA ILE A 165 -18.23 -21.41 -8.01
C ILE A 165 -16.86 -22.07 -7.88
N ALA A 166 -16.67 -23.21 -8.53
CA ALA A 166 -15.39 -23.89 -8.62
C ALA A 166 -14.54 -23.25 -9.72
N ALA A 167 -13.65 -22.31 -9.35
CA ALA A 167 -12.64 -21.71 -10.22
C ALA A 167 -11.24 -21.96 -9.68
N GLU A 168 -10.24 -22.05 -10.57
CA GLU A 168 -8.84 -22.17 -10.20
C GLU A 168 -8.25 -20.77 -9.95
N VAL A 169 -7.92 -20.46 -8.71
CA VAL A 169 -7.26 -19.17 -8.36
C VAL A 169 -5.75 -19.33 -8.51
N VAL A 170 -5.15 -18.54 -9.40
CA VAL A 170 -3.72 -18.56 -9.71
C VAL A 170 -3.08 -17.26 -9.23
N SER A 171 -2.16 -17.37 -8.25
CA SER A 171 -1.42 -16.22 -7.73
C SER A 171 -0.30 -15.82 -8.69
N VAL A 172 -0.13 -14.52 -8.92
CA VAL A 172 0.94 -13.93 -9.75
C VAL A 172 1.85 -13.05 -8.91
N PRO A 173 3.11 -12.84 -9.32
CA PRO A 173 4.08 -12.07 -8.55
C PRO A 173 3.81 -10.55 -8.57
N ASP A 174 3.27 -10.03 -9.67
CA ASP A 174 2.98 -8.62 -9.86
C ASP A 174 1.78 -8.39 -10.80
N HIS A 175 1.28 -7.16 -10.82
CA HIS A 175 0.13 -6.81 -11.66
C HIS A 175 0.44 -6.84 -13.16
N THR A 176 1.69 -6.59 -13.55
CA THR A 176 2.11 -6.59 -14.95
C THR A 176 2.02 -8.00 -15.54
N ASP A 177 2.57 -9.01 -14.82
CA ASP A 177 2.44 -10.43 -15.19
C ASP A 177 0.95 -10.84 -15.26
N GLY A 178 0.16 -10.47 -14.26
CA GLY A 178 -1.27 -10.79 -14.23
C GLY A 178 -2.05 -10.27 -15.45
N ILE A 179 -1.83 -9.02 -15.82
CA ILE A 179 -2.52 -8.38 -16.96
C ILE A 179 -2.01 -8.96 -18.29
N GLN A 180 -0.71 -9.20 -18.43
CA GLN A 180 -0.14 -9.81 -19.63
C GLN A 180 -0.69 -11.22 -19.87
N ARG A 181 -0.74 -12.05 -18.83
CA ARG A 181 -1.29 -13.42 -18.89
C ARG A 181 -2.79 -13.43 -19.16
N LEU A 182 -3.53 -12.46 -18.59
CA LEU A 182 -4.94 -12.28 -18.96
C LEU A 182 -5.10 -11.95 -20.44
N ALA A 183 -4.30 -11.02 -20.97
CA ALA A 183 -4.33 -10.62 -22.38
C ALA A 183 -3.87 -11.74 -23.32
N ALA A 184 -3.04 -12.67 -22.85
CA ALA A 184 -2.60 -13.88 -23.56
C ALA A 184 -3.66 -15.00 -23.55
N GLY A 185 -4.70 -14.90 -22.70
CA GLY A 185 -5.75 -15.91 -22.56
C GLY A 185 -5.46 -17.01 -21.54
N ASP A 186 -4.42 -16.88 -20.72
CA ASP A 186 -4.10 -17.82 -19.63
C ASP A 186 -5.14 -17.78 -18.50
N PHE A 187 -5.80 -16.63 -18.33
CA PHE A 187 -6.86 -16.39 -17.35
C PHE A 187 -8.16 -16.00 -18.04
N ALA A 188 -9.28 -16.39 -17.46
CA ALA A 188 -10.59 -15.88 -17.84
C ALA A 188 -10.88 -14.50 -17.26
N ALA A 189 -10.27 -14.20 -16.11
CA ALA A 189 -10.33 -12.90 -15.44
C ALA A 189 -9.08 -12.69 -14.57
N TYR A 190 -8.78 -11.44 -14.25
CA TYR A 190 -7.78 -11.05 -13.26
C TYR A 190 -8.46 -10.21 -12.17
N PHE A 191 -8.26 -10.57 -10.91
CA PHE A 191 -8.89 -9.92 -9.75
C PHE A 191 -7.89 -9.03 -9.04
N GLY A 192 -8.30 -7.79 -8.77
CA GLY A 192 -7.43 -6.81 -8.10
C GLY A 192 -8.16 -5.52 -7.78
N ASP A 193 -7.46 -4.56 -7.21
CA ASP A 193 -8.00 -3.26 -6.83
C ASP A 193 -8.41 -2.44 -8.05
N ALA A 194 -9.65 -1.95 -8.05
CA ALA A 194 -10.26 -1.26 -9.19
C ALA A 194 -9.44 -0.05 -9.67
N ALA A 195 -8.89 0.74 -8.74
CA ALA A 195 -8.08 1.90 -9.10
C ALA A 195 -6.77 1.52 -9.81
N ILE A 196 -6.12 0.43 -9.37
CA ILE A 196 -4.90 -0.10 -10.01
C ILE A 196 -5.25 -0.69 -11.37
N LEU A 197 -6.26 -1.56 -11.44
CA LEU A 197 -6.65 -2.23 -12.68
C LEU A 197 -7.07 -1.23 -13.76
N LEU A 198 -7.87 -0.22 -13.39
CA LEU A 198 -8.31 0.81 -14.33
C LEU A 198 -7.13 1.62 -14.86
N TYR A 199 -6.23 2.09 -13.96
CA TYR A 199 -5.08 2.88 -14.39
C TYR A 199 -4.14 2.08 -15.28
N GLN A 200 -3.82 0.84 -14.91
CA GLN A 200 -2.95 -0.01 -15.69
C GLN A 200 -3.58 -0.39 -17.05
N LEU A 201 -4.89 -0.65 -17.09
CA LEU A 201 -5.59 -0.87 -18.35
C LEU A 201 -5.46 0.35 -19.29
N LEU A 202 -5.74 1.56 -18.77
CA LEU A 202 -5.66 2.81 -19.55
C LEU A 202 -4.25 3.13 -20.08
N LYS A 203 -3.20 2.57 -19.47
CA LYS A 203 -1.80 2.72 -19.89
C LYS A 203 -1.26 1.53 -20.69
N SER A 204 -2.03 0.44 -20.77
CA SER A 204 -1.63 -0.78 -21.47
C SER A 204 -1.96 -0.73 -22.98
N PRO A 205 -1.34 -1.58 -23.80
CA PRO A 205 -1.76 -1.77 -25.19
C PRO A 205 -3.03 -2.63 -25.34
N PHE A 206 -3.71 -2.98 -24.23
CA PHE A 206 -4.83 -3.91 -24.22
C PHE A 206 -6.19 -3.23 -23.99
N GLN A 207 -6.27 -1.89 -24.06
CA GLN A 207 -7.48 -1.09 -23.77
C GLN A 207 -8.72 -1.54 -24.58
N ASP A 208 -8.52 -1.93 -25.83
CA ASP A 208 -9.59 -2.38 -26.73
C ASP A 208 -9.98 -3.86 -26.51
N ARG A 209 -9.15 -4.62 -25.76
CA ARG A 209 -9.30 -6.06 -25.59
C ARG A 209 -9.76 -6.47 -24.19
N LEU A 210 -9.54 -5.60 -23.21
CA LEU A 210 -9.86 -5.84 -21.80
C LEU A 210 -10.81 -4.77 -21.28
N ARG A 211 -11.58 -5.10 -20.25
CA ARG A 211 -12.45 -4.16 -19.52
C ARG A 211 -12.44 -4.43 -18.03
N VAL A 212 -12.58 -3.38 -17.24
CA VAL A 212 -12.79 -3.46 -15.79
C VAL A 212 -14.29 -3.61 -15.52
N SER A 213 -14.66 -4.50 -14.61
CA SER A 213 -16.03 -4.65 -14.13
C SER A 213 -16.48 -3.42 -13.33
N ASP A 214 -17.74 -3.07 -13.42
CA ASP A 214 -18.39 -2.06 -12.58
C ASP A 214 -18.77 -2.55 -11.19
N LYS A 215 -18.66 -3.87 -10.95
CA LYS A 215 -18.98 -4.50 -9.66
C LYS A 215 -17.78 -4.50 -8.73
N ILE A 216 -17.93 -3.85 -7.60
CA ILE A 216 -16.96 -3.86 -6.51
C ILE A 216 -17.32 -5.02 -5.57
N LEU A 217 -16.31 -5.84 -5.23
CA LEU A 217 -16.46 -7.08 -4.47
C LEU A 217 -15.84 -7.01 -3.05
N SER A 218 -15.04 -5.97 -2.77
CA SER A 218 -14.48 -5.72 -1.43
C SER A 218 -14.37 -4.22 -1.17
N PHE A 219 -14.00 -3.86 0.06
CA PHE A 219 -13.64 -2.50 0.44
C PHE A 219 -12.17 -2.48 0.87
N GLU A 220 -11.39 -1.61 0.23
CA GLU A 220 -9.94 -1.53 0.41
C GLU A 220 -9.55 -0.11 0.87
N PRO A 221 -9.54 0.16 2.19
CA PRO A 221 -9.04 1.43 2.74
C PRO A 221 -7.51 1.40 2.76
N TYR A 222 -6.86 2.34 2.08
CA TYR A 222 -5.40 2.44 2.06
C TYR A 222 -4.87 3.42 3.08
N ALA A 223 -3.70 3.09 3.63
CA ALA A 223 -2.86 3.98 4.42
C ALA A 223 -1.38 3.63 4.22
N LEU A 224 -0.49 4.51 4.63
CA LEU A 224 0.94 4.21 4.65
C LEU A 224 1.24 3.36 5.87
N ALA A 225 1.98 2.26 5.69
CA ALA A 225 2.37 1.39 6.81
C ALA A 225 3.75 1.78 7.33
N LEU A 226 3.93 1.68 8.65
CA LEU A 226 5.14 2.03 9.39
C LEU A 226 5.37 1.03 10.54
N PRO A 227 6.55 1.05 11.18
CA PRO A 227 6.86 0.14 12.27
C PRO A 227 5.85 0.21 13.41
N LYS A 228 5.54 -0.95 13.98
CA LYS A 228 4.60 -1.10 15.08
C LYS A 228 5.09 -0.37 16.33
N GLY A 229 4.20 0.42 16.95
CA GLY A 229 4.47 1.10 18.22
C GLY A 229 5.32 2.39 18.10
N ASP A 230 5.68 2.84 16.90
CA ASP A 230 6.36 4.13 16.70
C ASP A 230 5.32 5.27 16.61
N ASP A 231 4.71 5.59 17.74
CA ASP A 231 3.69 6.63 17.84
C ASP A 231 4.21 8.03 17.48
N ALA A 232 5.51 8.30 17.76
CA ALA A 232 6.13 9.58 17.44
C ALA A 232 6.25 9.78 15.92
N PHE A 233 6.75 8.79 15.20
CA PHE A 233 6.86 8.86 13.74
C PHE A 233 5.47 8.83 13.07
N ARG A 234 4.54 8.03 13.60
CA ARG A 234 3.15 8.02 13.13
C ARG A 234 2.50 9.39 13.26
N LEU A 235 2.71 10.10 14.39
CA LEU A 235 2.17 11.45 14.57
C LEU A 235 2.74 12.43 13.54
N VAL A 236 4.03 12.35 13.23
CA VAL A 236 4.66 13.17 12.18
C VAL A 236 4.04 12.88 10.82
N ALA A 237 3.84 11.59 10.49
CA ALA A 237 3.19 11.19 9.24
C ALA A 237 1.74 11.69 9.15
N ASP A 238 0.98 11.58 10.23
CA ASP A 238 -0.40 12.04 10.30
C ASP A 238 -0.51 13.56 10.19
N ARG A 239 0.41 14.33 10.80
CA ARG A 239 0.50 15.79 10.62
C ARG A 239 0.73 16.19 9.18
N ALA A 240 1.63 15.51 8.47
CA ALA A 240 1.87 15.76 7.05
C ALA A 240 0.59 15.56 6.21
N LEU A 241 -0.10 14.44 6.41
CA LEU A 241 -1.34 14.12 5.70
C LEU A 241 -2.49 15.08 6.06
N ALA A 242 -2.63 15.42 7.35
CA ALA A 242 -3.61 16.38 7.80
C ALA A 242 -3.36 17.78 7.21
N ARG A 243 -2.09 18.23 7.15
CA ARG A 243 -1.71 19.49 6.52
C ARG A 243 -2.07 19.52 5.04
N LEU A 244 -1.72 18.48 4.26
CA LEU A 244 -2.09 18.37 2.85
C LEU A 244 -3.60 18.48 2.65
N SER A 245 -4.38 17.85 3.52
CA SER A 245 -5.85 17.90 3.49
C SER A 245 -6.39 19.28 3.83
N ARG A 246 -5.92 19.91 4.92
CA ARG A 246 -6.35 21.25 5.35
C ARG A 246 -6.03 22.35 4.34
N THR A 247 -4.88 22.26 3.69
CA THR A 247 -4.43 23.29 2.72
C THR A 247 -4.97 23.06 1.32
N GLY A 248 -5.62 21.91 1.06
CA GLY A 248 -6.08 21.52 -0.27
C GLY A 248 -4.99 20.99 -1.18
N GLN A 249 -3.72 20.97 -0.76
CA GLN A 249 -2.60 20.44 -1.54
C GLN A 249 -2.75 18.94 -1.87
N ILE A 250 -3.55 18.21 -1.11
CA ILE A 250 -3.87 16.81 -1.42
C ILE A 250 -4.51 16.66 -2.82
N MET A 251 -5.26 17.66 -3.30
CA MET A 251 -5.84 17.66 -4.64
C MET A 251 -4.76 17.76 -5.73
N GLU A 252 -3.72 18.57 -5.51
CA GLU A 252 -2.59 18.70 -6.44
C GLU A 252 -1.83 17.37 -6.54
N VAL A 253 -1.58 16.70 -5.40
CA VAL A 253 -0.97 15.36 -5.36
C VAL A 253 -1.86 14.34 -6.08
N PHE A 254 -3.17 14.42 -5.90
CA PHE A 254 -4.12 13.55 -6.59
C PHE A 254 -4.05 13.76 -8.12
N GLU A 255 -4.22 15.00 -8.60
CA GLU A 255 -4.23 15.31 -10.03
C GLU A 255 -2.90 14.98 -10.73
N SER A 256 -1.78 15.17 -10.06
CA SER A 256 -0.45 14.85 -10.63
C SER A 256 -0.28 13.36 -10.92
N ASN A 257 -0.97 12.49 -10.17
CA ASN A 257 -0.83 11.04 -10.28
C ASN A 257 -1.98 10.37 -11.05
N PHE A 258 -3.21 10.90 -10.94
CA PHE A 258 -4.39 10.33 -11.61
C PHE A 258 -4.73 11.03 -12.93
N GLY A 259 -4.08 12.15 -13.23
CA GLY A 259 -4.25 12.94 -14.44
C GLY A 259 -4.89 14.30 -14.20
N SER A 260 -4.53 15.28 -15.01
CA SER A 260 -5.09 16.63 -14.92
C SER A 260 -6.60 16.61 -15.13
N GLY A 261 -7.34 17.18 -14.18
CA GLY A 261 -8.80 17.19 -14.18
C GLY A 261 -9.44 15.88 -13.68
N ALA A 262 -8.66 14.92 -13.18
CA ALA A 262 -9.20 13.76 -12.49
C ALA A 262 -10.01 14.20 -11.25
N LYS A 263 -11.17 13.57 -11.04
CA LYS A 263 -12.05 13.93 -9.93
C LYS A 263 -12.05 12.81 -8.88
N PRO A 264 -11.68 13.12 -7.63
CA PRO A 264 -11.83 12.16 -6.55
C PRO A 264 -13.31 11.86 -6.31
N SER A 265 -13.61 10.62 -5.93
CA SER A 265 -14.97 10.22 -5.53
C SER A 265 -15.42 11.00 -4.28
N ASP A 266 -16.72 11.02 -4.01
CA ASP A 266 -17.22 11.68 -2.80
C ASP A 266 -16.73 11.00 -1.52
N LEU A 267 -16.48 9.70 -1.55
CA LEU A 267 -15.84 8.98 -0.45
C LEU A 267 -14.41 9.49 -0.18
N ILE A 268 -13.61 9.69 -1.22
CA ILE A 268 -12.25 10.23 -1.09
C ILE A 268 -12.28 11.66 -0.56
N LYS A 269 -13.20 12.51 -1.06
CA LYS A 269 -13.38 13.89 -0.54
C LYS A 269 -13.79 13.90 0.93
N ALA A 270 -14.72 13.03 1.32
CA ALA A 270 -15.14 12.91 2.72
C ALA A 270 -13.99 12.43 3.61
N MET A 271 -13.17 11.50 3.14
CA MET A 271 -11.98 11.04 3.85
C MET A 271 -10.98 12.20 4.04
N TRP A 272 -10.69 13.01 3.01
CA TRP A 272 -9.80 14.16 3.13
C TRP A 272 -10.34 15.21 4.11
N LEU A 273 -11.67 15.41 4.13
CA LEU A 273 -12.29 16.30 5.11
C LEU A 273 -12.08 15.77 6.55
N LEU A 274 -12.26 14.48 6.78
CA LEU A 274 -12.01 13.84 8.09
C LEU A 274 -10.54 13.90 8.49
N ASN A 275 -9.62 13.80 7.51
CA ASN A 275 -8.18 13.92 7.73
C ASN A 275 -7.73 15.38 7.98
N SER A 276 -8.58 16.39 7.77
CA SER A 276 -8.25 17.81 8.01
C SER A 276 -8.22 18.14 9.52
N ILE A 277 -7.51 17.32 10.29
CA ILE A 277 -7.38 17.45 11.74
C ILE A 277 -6.62 18.75 12.09
N PRO A 278 -7.13 19.60 13.01
CA PRO A 278 -6.39 20.80 13.46
C PRO A 278 -5.08 20.44 14.15
N GLU A 279 -4.15 21.43 14.19
CA GLU A 279 -2.92 21.33 15.00
C GLU A 279 -3.25 21.36 16.50
#